data_55eab5e781ecc1c20038f535cfada786
#
_entry.id   55eab5e781ecc1c20038f535cfada786
#
_cell.length_a   1.000
_cell.length_b   1.000
_cell.length_c   1.000
_cell.angle_alpha   90.00
_cell.angle_beta   90.00
_cell.angle_gamma   90.00
#
_symmetry.space_group_name_H-M   'P 1'
#
loop_
_entity.id
_entity.type
_entity.pdbx_description
1 polymer ?
#
loop_
_entity_poly.entity_id
_entity_poly.type
_entity_poly.pdbx_seq_one_letter_code
_entity_poly.pdbx_strand_id
1 'polypeptide(L)'
;IRQEDTMLILFPDNPDKKYREVLVLVRPNELKEKWDGKRHRAHEATTLSGIQTIVWLDVLDGLLQPMIHLADNIYLNTNENDRKANLLAVRDYRFAEEMKSRYPLHHYKRSARIMRDLRAIKSSQEVAVIQQAVDITEKTFRRLLKFIKPGVWEHEIEAEIYHEFMMNRSAGPAYGSIIASGDRARTLHYIANNQQCKDGELVLMDFGAEYGGY
;
A
#
# COMPACT_ATOMS: atom_id res chain seq x y z
N ILE A 1 -0.12 1.70 -9.86
CA ILE A 1 0.86 2.79 -10.01
C ILE A 1 1.24 3.29 -8.62
N ARG A 2 2.53 3.15 -8.27
CA ARG A 2 3.09 3.66 -7.01
C ARG A 2 3.62 5.08 -7.25
N GLN A 3 2.74 6.06 -7.18
CA GLN A 3 3.09 7.48 -7.29
C GLN A 3 2.22 8.26 -6.31
N GLU A 4 2.83 9.20 -5.60
CA GLU A 4 2.12 10.08 -4.67
C GLU A 4 1.02 10.85 -5.39
N ASP A 5 0.00 11.22 -4.64
CA ASP A 5 -1.13 12.01 -5.13
C ASP A 5 -1.87 11.42 -6.33
N THR A 6 -1.83 10.09 -6.48
CA THR A 6 -2.64 9.38 -7.46
C THR A 6 -4.07 9.21 -6.95
N MET A 7 -5.07 9.42 -7.84
CA MET A 7 -6.48 9.20 -7.54
C MET A 7 -7.13 8.38 -8.66
N LEU A 8 -7.97 7.43 -8.30
CA LEU A 8 -8.82 6.69 -9.23
C LEU A 8 -10.27 7.14 -9.06
N ILE A 9 -10.89 7.56 -10.16
CA ILE A 9 -12.31 7.91 -10.22
C ILE A 9 -13.03 6.86 -11.06
N LEU A 10 -14.04 6.23 -10.47
CA LEU A 10 -14.89 5.26 -11.14
C LEU A 10 -16.33 5.80 -11.15
N PHE A 11 -16.89 5.96 -12.35
CA PHE A 11 -18.26 6.40 -12.55
C PHE A 11 -18.91 5.53 -13.64
N PRO A 12 -19.32 4.28 -13.34
CA PRO A 12 -19.82 3.32 -14.32
C PRO A 12 -21.00 3.84 -15.15
N ASP A 13 -21.86 4.65 -14.52
CA ASP A 13 -23.07 5.19 -15.13
C ASP A 13 -22.86 6.51 -15.88
N ASN A 14 -21.62 7.00 -15.98
CA ASN A 14 -21.35 8.22 -16.74
C ASN A 14 -21.80 8.05 -18.19
N PRO A 15 -22.63 8.98 -18.74
CA PRO A 15 -23.10 8.91 -20.11
C PRO A 15 -21.96 8.95 -21.14
N ASP A 16 -20.90 9.71 -20.87
CA ASP A 16 -19.66 9.65 -21.66
C ASP A 16 -18.76 8.52 -21.15
N LYS A 17 -18.63 7.48 -21.98
CA LYS A 17 -17.79 6.30 -21.69
C LYS A 17 -16.33 6.66 -21.35
N LYS A 18 -15.81 7.76 -21.88
CA LYS A 18 -14.46 8.25 -21.62
C LYS A 18 -14.22 8.52 -20.14
N TYR A 19 -15.24 8.96 -19.41
CA TYR A 19 -15.14 9.36 -18.00
C TYR A 19 -15.65 8.30 -17.01
N ARG A 20 -15.88 7.07 -17.48
CA ARG A 20 -16.27 5.96 -16.59
C ARG A 20 -15.12 5.49 -15.70
N GLU A 21 -13.90 5.57 -16.21
CA GLU A 21 -12.67 5.24 -15.50
C GLU A 21 -11.65 6.35 -15.78
N VAL A 22 -11.24 7.05 -14.74
CA VAL A 22 -10.26 8.14 -14.86
C VAL A 22 -9.15 7.96 -13.82
N LEU A 23 -7.93 7.95 -14.30
CA LEU A 23 -6.75 7.95 -13.43
C LEU A 23 -6.16 9.37 -13.39
N VAL A 24 -6.13 9.93 -12.19
CA VAL A 24 -5.59 11.26 -11.94
C VAL A 24 -4.17 11.14 -11.39
N LEU A 25 -3.25 11.87 -12.00
CA LEU A 25 -1.83 11.87 -11.65
C LEU A 25 -1.30 13.29 -11.51
N VAL A 26 -0.23 13.44 -10.75
CA VAL A 26 0.53 14.69 -10.72
C VAL A 26 1.23 14.89 -12.06
N ARG A 27 1.07 16.09 -12.66
CA ARG A 27 1.72 16.43 -13.92
C ARG A 27 3.24 16.35 -13.79
N PRO A 28 3.95 15.69 -14.70
CA PRO A 28 5.39 15.67 -14.71
C PRO A 28 6.01 17.07 -14.78
N ASN A 29 7.08 17.29 -14.03
CA ASN A 29 7.82 18.54 -14.01
C ASN A 29 9.33 18.24 -13.96
N GLU A 30 10.06 18.64 -14.96
CA GLU A 30 11.49 18.30 -15.12
C GLU A 30 12.36 18.74 -13.95
N LEU A 31 12.06 19.89 -13.34
CA LEU A 31 12.83 20.37 -12.18
C LEU A 31 12.58 19.49 -10.95
N LYS A 32 11.32 19.14 -10.69
CA LYS A 32 10.96 18.26 -9.57
C LYS A 32 11.47 16.84 -9.79
N GLU A 33 11.42 16.33 -11.03
CA GLU A 33 11.91 14.98 -11.36
C GLU A 33 13.42 14.80 -11.12
N LYS A 34 14.19 15.87 -11.10
CA LYS A 34 15.62 15.83 -10.71
C LYS A 34 15.81 15.50 -9.22
N TRP A 35 14.84 15.82 -8.37
CA TRP A 35 14.88 15.61 -6.92
C TRP A 35 14.12 14.35 -6.51
N ASP A 36 12.91 14.18 -7.04
CA ASP A 36 11.96 13.17 -6.58
C ASP A 36 11.93 11.92 -7.45
N GLY A 37 12.69 11.91 -8.56
CA GLY A 37 12.66 10.84 -9.56
C GLY A 37 11.57 11.05 -10.62
N LYS A 38 11.65 10.24 -11.68
CA LYS A 38 10.76 10.32 -12.85
C LYS A 38 9.31 10.00 -12.49
N ARG A 39 8.37 10.83 -12.97
CA ARG A 39 6.92 10.64 -12.88
C ARG A 39 6.37 10.03 -14.16
N HIS A 40 5.32 9.22 -14.05
CA HIS A 40 4.70 8.60 -15.21
C HIS A 40 4.11 9.63 -16.18
N ARG A 41 4.42 9.45 -17.46
CA ARG A 41 3.72 10.13 -18.57
C ARG A 41 2.37 9.45 -18.82
N ALA A 42 1.45 10.14 -19.51
CA ALA A 42 0.10 9.60 -19.73
C ALA A 42 0.11 8.20 -20.37
N HIS A 43 0.93 8.00 -21.43
CA HIS A 43 1.02 6.72 -22.13
C HIS A 43 1.60 5.60 -21.25
N GLU A 44 2.59 5.91 -20.40
CA GLU A 44 3.17 4.96 -19.43
C GLU A 44 2.12 4.54 -18.40
N ALA A 45 1.37 5.52 -17.88
CA ALA A 45 0.29 5.27 -16.92
C ALA A 45 -0.83 4.41 -17.53
N THR A 46 -1.23 4.68 -18.78
CA THR A 46 -2.19 3.86 -19.51
C THR A 46 -1.69 2.42 -19.67
N THR A 47 -0.44 2.24 -20.07
CA THR A 47 0.16 0.89 -20.23
C THR A 47 0.19 0.11 -18.92
N LEU A 48 0.51 0.78 -17.81
CA LEU A 48 0.63 0.14 -16.50
C LEU A 48 -0.72 -0.15 -15.84
N SER A 49 -1.73 0.71 -16.04
CA SER A 49 -3.03 0.61 -15.36
C SER A 49 -4.14 0.00 -16.21
N GLY A 50 -4.00 0.02 -17.53
CA GLY A 50 -5.09 -0.29 -18.48
C GLY A 50 -6.10 0.84 -18.66
N ILE A 51 -6.06 1.89 -17.83
CA ILE A 51 -7.03 3.00 -17.88
C ILE A 51 -6.65 3.96 -19.02
N GLN A 52 -7.61 4.23 -19.89
CA GLN A 52 -7.38 5.05 -21.09
C GLN A 52 -7.44 6.56 -20.81
N THR A 53 -8.21 6.97 -19.82
CA THR A 53 -8.37 8.39 -19.48
C THR A 53 -7.44 8.78 -18.34
N ILE A 54 -6.37 9.48 -18.69
CA ILE A 54 -5.42 10.05 -17.73
C ILE A 54 -5.67 11.55 -17.64
N VAL A 55 -5.80 12.05 -16.41
CA VAL A 55 -6.02 13.48 -16.13
C VAL A 55 -4.97 13.95 -15.13
N TRP A 56 -4.54 15.20 -15.27
CA TRP A 56 -3.60 15.79 -14.35
C TRP A 56 -4.29 16.40 -13.13
N LEU A 57 -3.67 16.28 -11.97
CA LEU A 57 -4.23 16.73 -10.70
C LEU A 57 -4.54 18.25 -10.68
N ASP A 58 -3.76 19.03 -11.40
CA ASP A 58 -3.92 20.49 -11.51
C ASP A 58 -5.20 20.95 -12.24
N VAL A 59 -5.87 20.04 -12.96
CA VAL A 59 -7.14 20.31 -13.64
C VAL A 59 -8.29 19.46 -13.09
N LEU A 60 -8.09 18.81 -11.95
CA LEU A 60 -9.05 17.89 -11.34
C LEU A 60 -10.41 18.54 -11.07
N ASP A 61 -10.42 19.76 -10.54
CA ASP A 61 -11.67 20.47 -10.19
C ASP A 61 -12.59 20.67 -11.40
N GLY A 62 -12.00 21.03 -12.55
CA GLY A 62 -12.75 21.19 -13.80
C GLY A 62 -13.37 19.89 -14.30
N LEU A 63 -12.78 18.75 -13.98
CA LEU A 63 -13.31 17.42 -14.30
C LEU A 63 -14.36 16.98 -13.29
N LEU A 64 -14.09 17.14 -12.00
CA LEU A 64 -14.97 16.65 -10.93
C LEU A 64 -16.33 17.35 -10.90
N GLN A 65 -16.37 18.67 -11.09
CA GLN A 65 -17.59 19.44 -10.98
C GLN A 65 -18.72 18.91 -11.90
N PRO A 66 -18.53 18.74 -13.22
CA PRO A 66 -19.58 18.19 -14.07
C PRO A 66 -19.92 16.73 -13.76
N MET A 67 -18.95 15.92 -13.35
CA MET A 67 -19.20 14.52 -12.97
C MET A 67 -20.07 14.44 -11.71
N ILE A 68 -19.79 15.26 -10.70
CA ILE A 68 -20.54 15.29 -9.45
C ILE A 68 -21.98 15.74 -9.70
N HIS A 69 -22.21 16.72 -10.58
CA HIS A 69 -23.55 17.16 -10.93
C HIS A 69 -24.42 16.08 -11.60
N LEU A 70 -23.78 15.06 -12.18
CA LEU A 70 -24.47 13.90 -12.77
C LEU A 70 -24.69 12.76 -11.78
N ALA A 71 -24.07 12.81 -10.59
CA ALA A 71 -24.08 11.72 -9.64
C ALA A 71 -25.02 12.02 -8.45
N ASP A 72 -25.87 11.07 -8.10
CA ASP A 72 -26.68 11.16 -6.88
C ASP A 72 -25.89 10.68 -5.65
N ASN A 73 -25.00 9.70 -5.84
CA ASN A 73 -24.25 9.05 -4.78
C ASN A 73 -22.75 9.23 -4.99
N ILE A 74 -22.05 9.62 -3.94
CA ILE A 74 -20.59 9.78 -3.93
C ILE A 74 -20.00 8.82 -2.92
N TYR A 75 -19.14 7.90 -3.39
CA TYR A 75 -18.42 6.94 -2.54
C TYR A 75 -17.03 7.48 -2.27
N LEU A 76 -16.73 7.73 -0.99
CA LEU A 76 -15.45 8.29 -0.57
C LEU A 76 -14.67 7.28 0.29
N ASN A 77 -13.35 7.33 0.16
CA ASN A 77 -12.44 6.62 1.04
C ASN A 77 -12.07 7.54 2.22
N THR A 78 -12.08 6.98 3.43
CA THR A 78 -11.63 7.68 4.65
C THR A 78 -10.60 6.86 5.43
N ASN A 79 -10.00 5.84 4.78
CA ASN A 79 -9.01 4.95 5.40
C ASN A 79 -9.52 4.33 6.71
N GLU A 80 -10.73 3.78 6.66
CA GLU A 80 -11.36 3.15 7.82
C GLU A 80 -10.52 1.97 8.33
N ASN A 81 -10.30 1.95 9.64
CA ASN A 81 -9.61 0.88 10.33
C ASN A 81 -10.47 0.38 11.49
N ASP A 82 -10.75 -0.92 11.52
CA ASP A 82 -11.62 -1.53 12.53
C ASP A 82 -11.00 -1.51 13.95
N ARG A 83 -9.69 -1.30 14.05
CA ARG A 83 -8.94 -1.35 15.32
C ARG A 83 -8.58 0.01 15.88
N LYS A 84 -8.53 1.05 15.06
CA LYS A 84 -8.08 2.40 15.45
C LYS A 84 -8.92 3.47 14.79
N ALA A 85 -9.35 4.45 15.58
CA ALA A 85 -9.89 5.68 15.03
C ALA A 85 -8.78 6.48 14.32
N ASN A 86 -9.12 7.12 13.21
CA ASN A 86 -8.22 8.06 12.54
C ASN A 86 -8.07 9.32 13.42
N LEU A 87 -6.96 9.44 14.13
CA LEU A 87 -6.66 10.58 14.99
C LEU A 87 -6.16 11.80 14.21
N LEU A 88 -5.62 11.56 13.01
CA LEU A 88 -5.09 12.62 12.15
C LEU A 88 -5.94 12.74 10.88
N ALA A 89 -6.15 13.97 10.44
CA ALA A 89 -6.83 14.27 9.18
C ALA A 89 -5.91 13.91 7.98
N VAL A 90 -5.88 12.62 7.63
CA VAL A 90 -5.20 12.15 6.41
C VAL A 90 -5.80 12.80 5.16
N ARG A 91 -5.10 12.73 4.03
CA ARG A 91 -5.53 13.36 2.78
C ARG A 91 -6.95 12.98 2.37
N ASP A 92 -7.28 11.70 2.39
CA ASP A 92 -8.61 11.21 1.97
C ASP A 92 -9.72 11.75 2.89
N TYR A 93 -9.45 11.87 4.19
CA TYR A 93 -10.39 12.47 5.12
C TYR A 93 -10.63 13.96 4.81
N ARG A 94 -9.56 14.75 4.60
CA ARG A 94 -9.68 16.16 4.20
C ARG A 94 -10.45 16.34 2.90
N PHE A 95 -10.16 15.48 1.92
CA PHE A 95 -10.88 15.46 0.65
C PHE A 95 -12.38 15.14 0.84
N ALA A 96 -12.70 14.16 1.70
CA ALA A 96 -14.08 13.84 2.01
C ALA A 96 -14.85 15.01 2.66
N GLU A 97 -14.22 15.73 3.59
CA GLU A 97 -14.80 16.92 4.21
C GLU A 97 -14.98 18.07 3.20
N GLU A 98 -14.01 18.31 2.34
CA GLU A 98 -14.10 19.28 1.26
C GLU A 98 -15.27 18.97 0.32
N MET A 99 -15.41 17.72 -0.12
CA MET A 99 -16.51 17.30 -0.99
C MET A 99 -17.86 17.52 -0.36
N LYS A 100 -18.03 17.17 0.91
CA LYS A 100 -19.30 17.43 1.65
C LYS A 100 -19.59 18.91 1.79
N SER A 101 -18.57 19.72 2.02
CA SER A 101 -18.73 21.19 2.13
C SER A 101 -19.13 21.82 0.79
N ARG A 102 -18.52 21.38 -0.32
CA ARG A 102 -18.78 21.93 -1.67
C ARG A 102 -20.11 21.43 -2.27
N TYR A 103 -20.51 20.21 -1.95
CA TYR A 103 -21.67 19.54 -2.55
C TYR A 103 -22.60 18.94 -1.47
N PRO A 104 -23.19 19.75 -0.59
CA PRO A 104 -23.85 19.27 0.64
C PRO A 104 -25.14 18.48 0.41
N LEU A 105 -25.74 18.54 -0.77
CA LEU A 105 -27.03 17.89 -1.08
C LEU A 105 -26.87 16.49 -1.72
N HIS A 106 -25.64 16.01 -1.92
CA HIS A 106 -25.36 14.65 -2.43
C HIS A 106 -25.43 13.58 -1.33
N HIS A 107 -25.67 12.34 -1.73
CA HIS A 107 -25.64 11.21 -0.82
C HIS A 107 -24.22 10.64 -0.72
N TYR A 108 -23.60 10.76 0.45
CA TYR A 108 -22.23 10.27 0.70
C TYR A 108 -22.26 8.86 1.27
N LYS A 109 -21.45 7.98 0.68
CA LYS A 109 -21.32 6.57 1.05
C LYS A 109 -19.86 6.17 1.25
N ARG A 110 -19.66 5.11 2.02
CA ARG A 110 -18.33 4.57 2.35
C ARG A 110 -17.87 3.62 1.26
N SER A 111 -16.75 3.90 0.60
CA SER A 111 -16.13 2.98 -0.37
C SER A 111 -15.45 1.78 0.29
N ALA A 112 -15.08 1.89 1.57
CA ALA A 112 -14.37 0.86 2.32
C ALA A 112 -15.08 -0.51 2.30
N ARG A 113 -16.42 -0.54 2.33
CA ARG A 113 -17.19 -1.80 2.24
C ARG A 113 -17.00 -2.50 0.90
N ILE A 114 -17.08 -1.76 -0.20
CA ILE A 114 -16.87 -2.28 -1.56
C ILE A 114 -15.46 -2.84 -1.68
N MET A 115 -14.47 -2.06 -1.25
CA MET A 115 -13.07 -2.46 -1.32
C MET A 115 -12.77 -3.69 -0.46
N ARG A 116 -13.36 -3.79 0.74
CA ARG A 116 -13.22 -4.96 1.59
C ARG A 116 -13.78 -6.22 0.92
N ASP A 117 -14.99 -6.14 0.36
CA ASP A 117 -15.63 -7.29 -0.26
C ASP A 117 -14.87 -7.76 -1.51
N LEU A 118 -14.38 -6.82 -2.34
CA LEU A 118 -13.53 -7.12 -3.50
C LEU A 118 -12.20 -7.78 -3.09
N ARG A 119 -11.59 -7.36 -1.98
CA ARG A 119 -10.30 -7.87 -1.51
C ARG A 119 -10.42 -9.16 -0.66
N ALA A 120 -11.62 -9.51 -0.19
CA ALA A 120 -11.83 -10.71 0.63
C ALA A 120 -11.54 -12.00 -0.16
N ILE A 121 -12.00 -12.06 -1.40
CA ILE A 121 -11.78 -13.22 -2.29
C ILE A 121 -10.73 -12.84 -3.33
N LYS A 122 -9.60 -13.56 -3.30
CA LYS A 122 -8.46 -13.31 -4.20
C LYS A 122 -8.67 -13.95 -5.56
N SER A 123 -8.35 -13.24 -6.61
CA SER A 123 -8.24 -13.78 -7.96
C SER A 123 -7.02 -14.72 -8.10
N SER A 124 -6.97 -15.50 -9.16
CA SER A 124 -5.81 -16.37 -9.44
C SER A 124 -4.51 -15.59 -9.61
N GLN A 125 -4.59 -14.38 -10.18
CA GLN A 125 -3.45 -13.49 -10.31
C GLN A 125 -2.95 -12.99 -8.96
N GLU A 126 -3.85 -12.60 -8.06
CA GLU A 126 -3.50 -12.19 -6.69
C GLU A 126 -2.88 -13.35 -5.90
N VAL A 127 -3.44 -14.55 -6.02
CA VAL A 127 -2.87 -15.76 -5.40
C VAL A 127 -1.45 -16.02 -5.89
N ALA A 128 -1.18 -15.86 -7.19
CA ALA A 128 0.17 -16.01 -7.74
C ALA A 128 1.17 -14.99 -7.17
N VAL A 129 0.74 -13.74 -6.96
CA VAL A 129 1.58 -12.69 -6.34
C VAL A 129 1.81 -12.98 -4.86
N ILE A 130 0.79 -13.41 -4.12
CA ILE A 130 0.92 -13.84 -2.72
C ILE A 130 1.89 -15.01 -2.61
N GLN A 131 1.81 -15.99 -3.53
CA GLN A 131 2.73 -17.13 -3.54
C GLN A 131 4.19 -16.68 -3.71
N GLN A 132 4.46 -15.68 -4.54
CA GLN A 132 5.79 -15.08 -4.68
C GLN A 132 6.30 -14.52 -3.35
N ALA A 133 5.46 -13.79 -2.61
CA ALA A 133 5.81 -13.26 -1.30
C ALA A 133 6.11 -14.37 -0.29
N VAL A 134 5.30 -15.45 -0.32
CA VAL A 134 5.52 -16.65 0.51
C VAL A 134 6.85 -17.34 0.18
N ASP A 135 7.14 -17.53 -1.12
CA ASP A 135 8.38 -18.20 -1.58
C ASP A 135 9.62 -17.38 -1.15
N ILE A 136 9.57 -16.06 -1.23
CA ILE A 136 10.65 -15.17 -0.74
C ILE A 136 10.82 -15.33 0.78
N THR A 137 9.71 -15.35 1.51
CA THR A 137 9.72 -15.51 2.97
C THR A 137 10.27 -16.88 3.37
N GLU A 138 9.86 -17.95 2.71
CA GLU A 138 10.41 -19.31 2.93
C GLU A 138 11.91 -19.36 2.69
N LYS A 139 12.37 -18.82 1.57
CA LYS A 139 13.78 -18.76 1.23
C LYS A 139 14.59 -18.01 2.28
N THR A 140 14.05 -16.91 2.77
CA THR A 140 14.65 -16.12 3.87
C THR A 140 14.72 -16.96 5.14
N PHE A 141 13.63 -17.62 5.52
CA PHE A 141 13.63 -18.49 6.70
C PHE A 141 14.70 -19.58 6.62
N ARG A 142 14.83 -20.25 5.48
CA ARG A 142 15.87 -21.28 5.26
C ARG A 142 17.30 -20.72 5.34
N ARG A 143 17.50 -19.45 4.95
CA ARG A 143 18.78 -18.76 5.13
C ARG A 143 19.06 -18.51 6.62
N LEU A 144 18.07 -18.03 7.37
CA LEU A 144 18.20 -17.73 8.80
C LEU A 144 18.52 -18.99 9.62
N LEU A 145 17.95 -20.15 9.31
CA LEU A 145 18.29 -21.42 9.97
C LEU A 145 19.78 -21.79 9.89
N LYS A 146 20.50 -21.25 8.89
CA LYS A 146 21.95 -21.46 8.73
C LYS A 146 22.77 -20.34 9.36
N PHE A 147 22.17 -19.17 9.53
CA PHE A 147 22.85 -17.97 10.03
C PHE A 147 22.80 -17.87 11.55
N ILE A 148 21.64 -18.18 12.16
CA ILE A 148 21.41 -18.02 13.59
C ILE A 148 22.26 -19.03 14.38
N LYS A 149 23.05 -18.48 15.29
CA LYS A 149 23.89 -19.23 16.22
C LYS A 149 24.09 -18.41 17.49
N PRO A 150 24.56 -18.99 18.60
CA PRO A 150 24.92 -18.24 19.80
C PRO A 150 25.88 -17.10 19.48
N GLY A 151 25.63 -15.92 20.02
CA GLY A 151 26.43 -14.72 19.79
C GLY A 151 25.94 -13.79 18.67
N VAL A 152 25.00 -14.22 17.81
CA VAL A 152 24.38 -13.36 16.81
C VAL A 152 23.41 -12.39 17.48
N TRP A 153 23.40 -11.14 17.04
CA TRP A 153 22.45 -10.14 17.52
C TRP A 153 21.12 -10.18 16.75
N GLU A 154 20.04 -9.83 17.42
CA GLU A 154 18.70 -9.79 16.82
C GLU A 154 18.65 -8.89 15.58
N HIS A 155 19.30 -7.72 15.63
CA HIS A 155 19.38 -6.81 14.46
C HIS A 155 20.25 -7.35 13.31
N GLU A 156 21.19 -8.26 13.56
CA GLU A 156 21.93 -8.95 12.49
C GLU A 156 21.00 -9.93 11.76
N ILE A 157 20.10 -10.60 12.50
CA ILE A 157 19.09 -11.47 11.90
C ILE A 157 18.12 -10.64 11.04
N GLU A 158 17.71 -9.48 11.52
CA GLU A 158 16.87 -8.54 10.73
C GLU A 158 17.59 -8.06 9.48
N ALA A 159 18.87 -7.75 9.56
CA ALA A 159 19.68 -7.36 8.39
C ALA A 159 19.73 -8.48 7.31
N GLU A 160 19.84 -9.74 7.73
CA GLU A 160 19.78 -10.89 6.83
C GLU A 160 18.39 -11.06 6.18
N ILE A 161 17.31 -10.76 6.91
CA ILE A 161 15.95 -10.73 6.35
C ILE A 161 15.86 -9.69 5.26
N TYR A 162 16.25 -8.46 5.53
CA TYR A 162 16.25 -7.37 4.55
C TYR A 162 17.11 -7.70 3.33
N HIS A 163 18.31 -8.23 3.56
CA HIS A 163 19.20 -8.65 2.48
C HIS A 163 18.52 -9.65 1.54
N GLU A 164 17.93 -10.71 2.09
CA GLU A 164 17.33 -11.76 1.26
C GLU A 164 16.07 -11.25 0.54
N PHE A 165 15.26 -10.41 1.19
CA PHE A 165 14.09 -9.77 0.56
C PHE A 165 14.51 -8.93 -0.65
N MET A 166 15.48 -8.04 -0.49
CA MET A 166 15.97 -7.17 -1.57
C MET A 166 16.60 -7.97 -2.72
N MET A 167 17.37 -9.02 -2.42
CA MET A 167 17.97 -9.90 -3.43
C MET A 167 16.90 -10.62 -4.28
N ASN A 168 15.72 -10.83 -3.74
CA ASN A 168 14.58 -11.44 -4.45
C ASN A 168 13.57 -10.43 -4.98
N ARG A 169 13.94 -9.14 -5.10
CA ARG A 169 13.10 -8.05 -5.66
C ARG A 169 11.81 -7.77 -4.87
N SER A 170 11.76 -8.13 -3.60
CA SER A 170 10.76 -7.65 -2.67
C SER A 170 10.96 -6.14 -2.45
N ALA A 171 9.89 -5.39 -2.21
CA ALA A 171 10.00 -3.98 -1.83
C ALA A 171 10.45 -3.79 -0.37
N GLY A 172 10.66 -4.89 0.35
CA GLY A 172 11.05 -4.93 1.76
C GLY A 172 10.09 -5.80 2.58
N PRO A 173 10.13 -5.69 3.89
CA PRO A 173 9.18 -6.38 4.75
C PRO A 173 7.77 -5.80 4.60
N ALA A 174 6.75 -6.66 4.63
CA ALA A 174 5.35 -6.26 4.60
C ALA A 174 4.92 -5.52 5.89
N TYR A 175 5.64 -5.75 6.96
CA TYR A 175 5.49 -5.10 8.28
C TYR A 175 6.83 -5.14 9.02
N GLY A 176 6.96 -4.34 10.09
CA GLY A 176 8.20 -4.35 10.90
C GLY A 176 8.46 -5.74 11.48
N SER A 177 9.61 -6.31 11.16
CA SER A 177 10.00 -7.63 11.63
C SER A 177 10.16 -7.65 13.16
N ILE A 178 9.72 -8.72 13.80
CA ILE A 178 9.92 -8.97 15.22
C ILE A 178 10.94 -10.10 15.34
N ILE A 179 12.06 -9.80 15.96
CA ILE A 179 13.11 -10.78 16.26
C ILE A 179 13.38 -10.71 17.75
N ALA A 180 13.04 -11.75 18.48
CA ALA A 180 13.09 -11.75 19.93
C ALA A 180 13.74 -13.03 20.48
N SER A 181 14.85 -12.91 21.18
CA SER A 181 15.58 -14.04 21.77
C SER A 181 15.28 -14.17 23.28
N GLY A 182 15.33 -15.42 23.77
CA GLY A 182 15.18 -15.76 25.17
C GLY A 182 13.89 -15.21 25.79
N ASP A 183 13.99 -14.54 26.93
CA ASP A 183 12.84 -13.98 27.64
C ASP A 183 12.03 -12.96 26.83
N ARG A 184 12.65 -12.31 25.85
CA ARG A 184 12.00 -11.33 24.97
C ARG A 184 10.98 -11.98 24.04
N ALA A 185 11.14 -13.25 23.71
CA ALA A 185 10.20 -14.01 22.90
C ALA A 185 8.76 -14.10 23.48
N ARG A 186 8.58 -13.69 24.74
CA ARG A 186 7.27 -13.58 25.40
C ARG A 186 6.56 -12.25 25.16
N THR A 187 7.23 -11.28 24.53
CA THR A 187 6.67 -9.96 24.21
C THR A 187 6.17 -9.94 22.79
N LEU A 188 4.83 -9.88 22.58
CA LEU A 188 4.20 -10.02 21.26
C LEU A 188 4.67 -8.98 20.24
N HIS A 189 4.79 -7.73 20.62
CA HIS A 189 5.26 -6.65 19.74
C HIS A 189 6.61 -6.11 20.21
N TYR A 190 7.59 -7.01 20.33
CA TYR A 190 8.96 -6.65 20.66
C TYR A 190 9.64 -6.01 19.45
N ILE A 191 10.09 -4.78 19.59
CA ILE A 191 10.70 -3.98 18.51
C ILE A 191 12.10 -3.46 18.86
N ALA A 192 12.59 -3.72 20.06
CA ALA A 192 13.90 -3.19 20.50
C ALA A 192 15.06 -3.83 19.75
N ASN A 193 14.93 -5.11 19.37
CA ASN A 193 15.83 -5.83 18.46
C ASN A 193 17.32 -5.67 18.81
N ASN A 194 17.65 -5.72 20.11
CA ASN A 194 18.94 -5.33 20.65
C ASN A 194 19.57 -6.34 21.60
N GLN A 195 19.13 -7.60 21.55
CA GLN A 195 19.69 -8.67 22.37
C GLN A 195 20.58 -9.60 21.53
N GLN A 196 21.49 -10.26 22.20
CA GLN A 196 22.34 -11.30 21.61
C GLN A 196 21.73 -12.68 21.90
N CYS A 197 21.61 -13.51 20.88
CA CYS A 197 21.11 -14.87 21.01
C CYS A 197 22.10 -15.71 21.84
N LYS A 198 21.60 -16.49 22.79
CA LYS A 198 22.40 -17.40 23.61
C LYS A 198 22.07 -18.85 23.29
N ASP A 199 23.00 -19.71 23.63
CA ASP A 199 22.81 -21.15 23.44
C ASP A 199 21.64 -21.68 24.28
N GLY A 200 20.80 -22.53 23.69
CA GLY A 200 19.62 -23.10 24.33
C GLY A 200 18.41 -22.17 24.45
N GLU A 201 18.49 -20.90 24.03
CA GLU A 201 17.34 -19.98 24.03
C GLU A 201 16.49 -20.12 22.77
N LEU A 202 15.19 -19.89 22.91
CA LEU A 202 14.27 -19.76 21.77
C LEU A 202 14.44 -18.40 21.10
N VAL A 203 14.33 -18.37 19.78
CA VAL A 203 14.25 -17.15 18.97
C VAL A 203 12.89 -17.12 18.28
N LEU A 204 12.05 -16.16 18.67
CA LEU A 204 10.81 -15.86 17.99
C LEU A 204 11.13 -14.96 16.80
N MET A 205 10.61 -15.31 15.62
CA MET A 205 10.74 -14.53 14.40
C MET A 205 9.35 -14.37 13.76
N ASP A 206 8.93 -13.13 13.60
CA ASP A 206 7.70 -12.77 12.89
C ASP A 206 8.06 -11.78 11.78
N PHE A 207 8.06 -12.25 10.55
CA PHE A 207 8.44 -11.48 9.37
C PHE A 207 7.77 -12.02 8.11
N GLY A 208 7.57 -11.15 7.14
CA GLY A 208 7.03 -11.51 5.83
C GLY A 208 7.47 -10.53 4.76
N ALA A 209 7.74 -11.03 3.56
CA ALA A 209 8.11 -10.20 2.41
C ALA A 209 6.88 -9.50 1.81
N GLU A 210 7.02 -8.25 1.41
CA GLU A 210 6.07 -7.59 0.52
C GLU A 210 6.47 -7.83 -0.93
N TYR A 211 5.53 -8.29 -1.77
CA TYR A 211 5.75 -8.45 -3.20
C TYR A 211 4.51 -8.01 -3.97
N GLY A 212 4.68 -7.02 -4.87
CA GLY A 212 3.60 -6.53 -5.73
C GLY A 212 2.38 -5.95 -5.01
N GLY A 213 2.51 -5.51 -3.76
CA GLY A 213 1.43 -4.97 -2.95
C GLY A 213 0.77 -5.99 -2.00
N TYR A 214 1.33 -7.21 -1.90
CA TYR A 214 0.88 -8.30 -1.04
C TYR A 214 1.98 -8.73 -0.08
#